data_571c35f763b455884e427d29fa5fc585
#
_entry.id   571c35f763b455884e427d29fa5fc585
#
_cell.length_a   1.000
_cell.length_b   1.000
_cell.length_c   1.000
_cell.angle_alpha   90.00
_cell.angle_beta   90.00
_cell.angle_gamma   90.00
#
_symmetry.space_group_name_H-M   'P 1'
#
loop_
_entity.id
_entity.type
_entity.pdbx_description
1 polymer ?
#
loop_
_entity_poly.entity_id
_entity_poly.type
_entity_poly.pdbx_seq_one_letter_code
_entity_poly.pdbx_strand_id
1 'polypeptide(L)'
;KLDFSKDSTLSLLINYVETGKIKIVLSNIVVKEVEKHIVRASEDICSAFRGLRKEVLKIVSKGLLEQIGVKTDLLLLDKEKYQEKSLDVWRKFLENLNPEILDLSLIDLNDIVDDYFDIKPPFESGEKKRKEFPDAFIANQIRKRFGKDEVIAIVCNDNGLKKACGNSQNHIFYKTLGELYNAINIQETEYKNVFQEI
;
A
#
# COMPACT_ATOMS: atom_id res chain seq x y z
N LYS A 1 -8.19 4.44 -1.73
CA LYS A 1 -8.89 3.17 -2.00
C LYS A 1 -7.90 2.19 -2.63
N LEU A 2 -7.68 1.04 -1.99
CA LEU A 2 -6.91 -0.06 -2.60
C LEU A 2 -7.78 -0.72 -3.66
N ASP A 3 -7.29 -0.75 -4.89
CA ASP A 3 -7.97 -1.35 -6.01
C ASP A 3 -7.01 -2.33 -6.70
N PHE A 4 -7.34 -3.61 -6.63
CA PHE A 4 -6.56 -4.71 -7.21
C PHE A 4 -7.20 -5.26 -8.50
N SER A 5 -8.16 -4.53 -9.11
CA SER A 5 -8.74 -4.93 -10.39
C SER A 5 -7.69 -4.85 -11.50
N LYS A 6 -7.94 -5.59 -12.59
CA LYS A 6 -6.99 -5.68 -13.73
C LYS A 6 -6.64 -4.34 -14.36
N ASP A 7 -7.56 -3.36 -14.29
CA ASP A 7 -7.39 -2.04 -14.89
C ASP A 7 -6.93 -0.97 -13.88
N SER A 8 -6.54 -1.39 -12.67
CA SER A 8 -6.09 -0.48 -11.63
C SER A 8 -4.63 -0.06 -11.84
N THR A 9 -4.28 1.11 -11.31
CA THR A 9 -2.88 1.58 -11.30
C THR A 9 -1.94 0.59 -10.61
N LEU A 10 -2.43 -0.15 -9.59
CA LEU A 10 -1.64 -1.18 -8.90
C LEU A 10 -1.37 -2.40 -9.78
N SER A 11 -2.32 -2.78 -10.64
CA SER A 11 -2.15 -3.95 -11.52
C SER A 11 -1.06 -3.74 -12.57
N LEU A 12 -0.78 -2.50 -12.96
CA LEU A 12 0.31 -2.18 -13.88
C LEU A 12 1.69 -2.57 -13.32
N LEU A 13 1.85 -2.60 -11.98
CA LEU A 13 3.10 -3.08 -11.36
C LEU A 13 3.45 -4.50 -11.79
N ILE A 14 2.44 -5.37 -11.90
CA ILE A 14 2.63 -6.77 -12.32
C ILE A 14 3.28 -6.82 -13.71
N ASN A 15 2.78 -6.03 -14.67
CA ASN A 15 3.34 -5.98 -16.01
C ASN A 15 4.81 -5.52 -16.03
N TYR A 16 5.15 -4.52 -15.21
CA TYR A 16 6.52 -4.04 -15.12
C TYR A 16 7.47 -5.07 -14.48
N VAL A 17 6.96 -5.84 -13.52
CA VAL A 17 7.72 -6.94 -12.90
C VAL A 17 7.88 -8.09 -13.89
N GLU A 18 6.82 -8.54 -14.54
CA GLU A 18 6.84 -9.64 -15.53
C GLU A 18 7.76 -9.33 -16.71
N THR A 19 7.83 -8.08 -17.13
CA THR A 19 8.74 -7.63 -18.19
C THR A 19 10.17 -7.35 -17.70
N GLY A 20 10.46 -7.59 -16.42
CA GLY A 20 11.78 -7.41 -15.83
C GLY A 20 12.25 -5.95 -15.70
N LYS A 21 11.34 -4.98 -15.86
CA LYS A 21 11.67 -3.55 -15.81
C LYS A 21 11.89 -3.04 -14.40
N ILE A 22 11.19 -3.62 -13.43
CA ILE A 22 11.33 -3.30 -12.01
C ILE A 22 11.35 -4.56 -11.17
N LYS A 23 11.98 -4.46 -10.00
CA LYS A 23 11.88 -5.42 -8.91
C LYS A 23 11.20 -4.72 -7.74
N ILE A 24 10.19 -5.35 -7.17
CA ILE A 24 9.46 -4.78 -6.03
C ILE A 24 10.07 -5.25 -4.72
N VAL A 25 10.21 -4.31 -3.80
CA VAL A 25 10.61 -4.56 -2.42
C VAL A 25 9.57 -3.94 -1.52
N LEU A 26 9.08 -4.70 -0.55
CA LEU A 26 8.09 -4.25 0.43
C LEU A 26 8.60 -4.48 1.85
N SER A 27 8.37 -3.52 2.74
CA SER A 27 8.49 -3.75 4.17
C SER A 27 7.38 -4.69 4.65
N ASN A 28 7.69 -5.63 5.53
CA ASN A 28 6.69 -6.45 6.20
C ASN A 28 5.72 -5.61 7.05
N ILE A 29 6.14 -4.42 7.50
CA ILE A 29 5.27 -3.45 8.16
C ILE A 29 4.18 -2.99 7.20
N VAL A 30 4.55 -2.59 5.97
CA VAL A 30 3.59 -2.16 4.94
C VAL A 30 2.60 -3.28 4.62
N VAL A 31 3.08 -4.53 4.48
CA VAL A 31 2.20 -5.68 4.24
C VAL A 31 1.15 -5.82 5.33
N LYS A 32 1.55 -5.76 6.61
CA LYS A 32 0.64 -5.83 7.76
C LYS A 32 -0.31 -4.64 7.84
N GLU A 33 0.14 -3.44 7.48
CA GLU A 33 -0.72 -2.25 7.46
C GLU A 33 -1.81 -2.36 6.39
N VAL A 34 -1.46 -2.87 5.20
CA VAL A 34 -2.44 -3.12 4.14
C VAL A 34 -3.46 -4.17 4.59
N GLU A 35 -3.04 -5.28 5.19
CA GLU A 35 -3.95 -6.29 5.74
C GLU A 35 -4.90 -5.70 6.78
N LYS A 36 -4.37 -4.94 7.74
CA LYS A 36 -5.17 -4.24 8.75
C LYS A 36 -6.17 -3.26 8.13
N HIS A 37 -5.76 -2.55 7.08
CA HIS A 37 -6.62 -1.62 6.36
C HIS A 37 -7.76 -2.36 5.63
N ILE A 38 -7.48 -3.51 5.00
CA ILE A 38 -8.49 -4.35 4.35
C ILE A 38 -9.52 -4.85 5.38
N VAL A 39 -9.05 -5.34 6.53
CA VAL A 39 -9.93 -5.80 7.62
C VAL A 39 -10.86 -4.68 8.06
N ARG A 40 -10.32 -3.50 8.34
CA ARG A 40 -11.10 -2.33 8.76
C ARG A 40 -12.09 -1.88 7.68
N ALA A 41 -11.66 -1.80 6.43
CA ALA A 41 -12.54 -1.44 5.32
C ALA A 41 -13.69 -2.45 5.15
N SER A 42 -13.43 -3.74 5.39
CA SER A 42 -14.45 -4.79 5.38
C SER A 42 -15.49 -4.59 6.48
N GLU A 43 -15.07 -4.18 7.68
CA GLU A 43 -15.96 -3.84 8.78
C GLU A 43 -16.84 -2.62 8.46
N ASP A 44 -16.23 -1.57 7.92
CA ASP A 44 -16.92 -0.33 7.54
C ASP A 44 -17.99 -0.61 6.47
N ILE A 45 -17.68 -1.40 5.44
CA ILE A 45 -18.61 -1.78 4.37
C ILE A 45 -19.78 -2.59 4.95
N CYS A 46 -19.51 -3.62 5.75
CA CYS A 46 -20.57 -4.43 6.36
C CYS A 46 -21.46 -3.60 7.29
N SER A 47 -20.89 -2.63 7.98
CA SER A 47 -21.63 -1.70 8.83
C SER A 47 -22.53 -0.78 7.99
N ALA A 48 -22.01 -0.23 6.89
CA ALA A 48 -22.77 0.61 5.96
C ALA A 48 -23.96 -0.14 5.34
N PHE A 49 -23.77 -1.38 4.88
CA PHE A 49 -24.85 -2.20 4.34
C PHE A 49 -25.91 -2.52 5.38
N ARG A 50 -25.53 -2.82 6.63
CA ARG A 50 -26.48 -3.01 7.73
C ARG A 50 -27.28 -1.73 8.03
N GLY A 51 -26.61 -0.58 7.99
CA GLY A 51 -27.27 0.73 8.15
C GLY A 51 -28.28 0.98 7.05
N LEU A 52 -27.89 0.82 5.78
CA LEU A 52 -28.76 0.97 4.62
C LEU A 52 -29.99 0.07 4.72
N ARG A 53 -29.82 -1.21 5.05
CA ARG A 53 -30.94 -2.15 5.25
C ARG A 53 -31.91 -1.66 6.31
N LYS A 54 -31.40 -1.17 7.46
CA LYS A 54 -32.24 -0.63 8.52
C LYS A 54 -33.09 0.57 8.04
N GLU A 55 -32.47 1.49 7.31
CA GLU A 55 -33.18 2.67 6.79
C GLU A 55 -34.23 2.28 5.75
N VAL A 56 -33.93 1.38 4.82
CA VAL A 56 -34.89 0.87 3.83
C VAL A 56 -36.10 0.22 4.53
N LEU A 57 -35.88 -0.63 5.55
CA LEU A 57 -36.94 -1.32 6.27
C LEU A 57 -37.76 -0.42 7.20
N LYS A 58 -37.33 0.81 7.52
CA LYS A 58 -38.13 1.81 8.18
C LYS A 58 -39.20 2.42 7.26
N ILE A 59 -38.88 2.53 5.97
CA ILE A 59 -39.71 3.19 4.98
C ILE A 59 -40.68 2.21 4.31
N VAL A 60 -40.23 0.98 4.05
CA VAL A 60 -40.97 -0.02 3.28
C VAL A 60 -40.97 -1.35 4.02
N SER A 61 -42.12 -2.02 4.07
CA SER A 61 -42.23 -3.35 4.66
C SER A 61 -41.42 -4.39 3.85
N LYS A 62 -40.83 -5.38 4.54
CA LYS A 62 -40.10 -6.47 3.91
C LYS A 62 -40.95 -7.19 2.84
N GLY A 63 -42.22 -7.47 3.16
CA GLY A 63 -43.14 -8.17 2.25
C GLY A 63 -43.40 -7.39 0.96
N LEU A 64 -43.50 -6.06 1.02
CA LEU A 64 -43.65 -5.24 -0.19
C LEU A 64 -42.40 -5.25 -1.05
N LEU A 65 -41.22 -5.18 -0.43
CA LEU A 65 -39.95 -5.28 -1.16
C LEU A 65 -39.80 -6.62 -1.90
N GLU A 66 -40.18 -7.72 -1.24
CA GLU A 66 -40.18 -9.05 -1.85
C GLU A 66 -41.16 -9.16 -3.05
N GLN A 67 -42.34 -8.55 -2.93
CA GLN A 67 -43.34 -8.53 -4.02
C GLN A 67 -42.82 -7.79 -5.27
N ILE A 68 -42.04 -6.74 -5.09
CA ILE A 68 -41.40 -6.00 -6.20
C ILE A 68 -40.02 -6.55 -6.60
N GLY A 69 -39.64 -7.74 -6.11
CA GLY A 69 -38.41 -8.43 -6.49
C GLY A 69 -37.13 -7.97 -5.79
N VAL A 70 -37.23 -7.12 -4.78
CA VAL A 70 -36.07 -6.65 -3.99
C VAL A 70 -35.78 -7.61 -2.86
N LYS A 71 -34.64 -8.31 -2.96
CA LYS A 71 -34.17 -9.23 -1.92
C LYS A 71 -33.34 -8.49 -0.88
N THR A 72 -33.95 -8.14 0.27
CA THR A 72 -33.27 -7.42 1.36
C THR A 72 -32.13 -8.22 2.00
N ASP A 73 -32.12 -9.54 1.85
CA ASP A 73 -31.06 -10.41 2.36
C ASP A 73 -29.73 -10.22 1.61
N LEU A 74 -29.78 -9.71 0.35
CA LEU A 74 -28.58 -9.30 -0.38
C LEU A 74 -27.86 -8.10 0.25
N LEU A 75 -28.53 -7.35 1.13
CA LEU A 75 -27.92 -6.28 1.92
C LEU A 75 -27.29 -6.79 3.23
N LEU A 76 -27.33 -8.10 3.48
CA LEU A 76 -26.66 -8.74 4.61
C LEU A 76 -25.34 -9.33 4.10
N LEU A 77 -24.27 -8.56 4.24
CA LEU A 77 -22.93 -9.09 3.98
C LEU A 77 -22.46 -9.91 5.18
N ASP A 78 -22.04 -11.14 4.93
CA ASP A 78 -21.28 -11.93 5.89
C ASP A 78 -19.89 -11.30 6.04
N LYS A 79 -19.64 -10.73 7.22
CA LYS A 79 -18.41 -9.99 7.52
C LYS A 79 -17.17 -10.87 7.36
N GLU A 80 -17.20 -12.08 7.90
CA GLU A 80 -16.05 -12.98 7.92
C GLU A 80 -15.71 -13.43 6.50
N LYS A 81 -16.71 -13.85 5.76
CA LYS A 81 -16.56 -14.25 4.36
C LYS A 81 -16.07 -13.10 3.46
N TYR A 82 -16.61 -11.89 3.68
CA TYR A 82 -16.19 -10.72 2.90
C TYR A 82 -14.74 -10.34 3.21
N GLN A 83 -14.37 -10.35 4.49
CA GLN A 83 -13.00 -10.08 4.94
C GLN A 83 -12.01 -11.11 4.39
N GLU A 84 -12.31 -12.41 4.50
CA GLU A 84 -11.49 -13.48 3.97
C GLU A 84 -11.26 -13.32 2.46
N LYS A 85 -12.33 -13.10 1.69
CA LYS A 85 -12.22 -12.89 0.24
C LYS A 85 -11.40 -11.65 -0.12
N SER A 86 -11.52 -10.58 0.65
CA SER A 86 -10.74 -9.36 0.43
C SER A 86 -9.25 -9.59 0.71
N LEU A 87 -8.91 -10.34 1.76
CA LEU A 87 -7.54 -10.75 2.05
C LEU A 87 -6.98 -11.71 1.00
N ASP A 88 -7.80 -12.63 0.47
CA ASP A 88 -7.39 -13.54 -0.61
C ASP A 88 -7.03 -12.78 -1.89
N VAL A 89 -7.78 -11.72 -2.23
CA VAL A 89 -7.44 -10.86 -3.36
C VAL A 89 -6.08 -10.19 -3.15
N TRP A 90 -5.81 -9.70 -1.95
CA TRP A 90 -4.52 -9.11 -1.60
C TRP A 90 -3.37 -10.13 -1.68
N ARG A 91 -3.55 -11.34 -1.11
CA ARG A 91 -2.54 -12.40 -1.17
C ARG A 91 -2.20 -12.80 -2.60
N LYS A 92 -3.22 -12.99 -3.45
CA LYS A 92 -3.00 -13.27 -4.88
C LYS A 92 -2.28 -12.14 -5.61
N PHE A 93 -2.59 -10.90 -5.27
CA PHE A 93 -1.85 -9.75 -5.81
C PHE A 93 -0.37 -9.81 -5.41
N LEU A 94 -0.06 -10.11 -4.15
CA LEU A 94 1.32 -10.28 -3.68
C LEU A 94 2.03 -11.46 -4.35
N GLU A 95 1.35 -12.59 -4.53
CA GLU A 95 1.88 -13.77 -5.25
C GLU A 95 2.28 -13.39 -6.69
N ASN A 96 1.41 -12.69 -7.42
CA ASN A 96 1.69 -12.24 -8.78
C ASN A 96 2.81 -11.19 -8.84
N LEU A 97 2.89 -10.32 -7.84
CA LEU A 97 3.90 -9.28 -7.75
C LEU A 97 5.28 -9.84 -7.34
N ASN A 98 5.30 -10.97 -6.64
CA ASN A 98 6.49 -11.65 -6.13
C ASN A 98 7.55 -10.71 -5.52
N PRO A 99 7.18 -9.86 -4.54
CA PRO A 99 8.10 -8.87 -4.00
C PRO A 99 9.14 -9.50 -3.07
N GLU A 100 10.31 -8.90 -2.97
CA GLU A 100 11.22 -9.11 -1.85
C GLU A 100 10.59 -8.49 -0.59
N ILE A 101 10.36 -9.27 0.46
CA ILE A 101 9.81 -8.77 1.73
C ILE A 101 10.95 -8.51 2.71
N LEU A 102 11.11 -7.26 3.13
CA LEU A 102 12.07 -6.90 4.17
C LEU A 102 11.54 -7.34 5.53
N ASP A 103 12.32 -8.18 6.20
CA ASP A 103 11.98 -8.73 7.50
C ASP A 103 12.37 -7.80 8.67
N LEU A 104 11.76 -8.02 9.84
CA LEU A 104 12.09 -7.28 11.06
C LEU A 104 13.52 -7.52 11.56
N SER A 105 14.15 -8.63 11.15
CA SER A 105 15.55 -8.91 11.51
C SER A 105 16.55 -7.91 10.93
N LEU A 106 16.17 -7.15 9.90
CA LEU A 106 16.96 -6.05 9.35
C LEU A 106 16.96 -4.80 10.23
N ILE A 107 16.06 -4.72 11.21
CA ILE A 107 15.88 -3.53 12.03
C ILE A 107 16.95 -3.48 13.13
N ASP A 108 17.62 -2.35 13.20
CA ASP A 108 18.44 -2.02 14.36
C ASP A 108 17.60 -1.18 15.35
N LEU A 109 17.20 -1.82 16.44
CA LEU A 109 16.37 -1.18 17.45
C LEU A 109 17.12 -0.04 18.18
N ASN A 110 18.44 -0.12 18.32
CA ASN A 110 19.22 0.93 18.96
C ASN A 110 19.19 2.20 18.12
N ASP A 111 19.39 2.09 16.79
CA ASP A 111 19.28 3.22 15.87
C ASP A 111 17.91 3.91 16.01
N ILE A 112 16.82 3.11 16.11
CA ILE A 112 15.47 3.65 16.19
C ILE A 112 15.20 4.31 17.54
N VAL A 113 15.71 3.73 18.63
CA VAL A 113 15.60 4.30 19.98
C VAL A 113 16.37 5.62 20.04
N ASP A 114 17.58 5.67 19.50
CA ASP A 114 18.37 6.90 19.45
C ASP A 114 17.66 7.97 18.59
N ASP A 115 17.17 7.62 17.41
CA ASP A 115 16.38 8.53 16.56
C ASP A 115 15.13 9.05 17.29
N TYR A 116 14.46 8.19 18.11
CA TYR A 116 13.30 8.58 18.92
C TYR A 116 13.64 9.61 19.99
N PHE A 117 14.72 9.40 20.76
CA PHE A 117 15.12 10.34 21.83
C PHE A 117 15.70 11.63 21.29
N ASP A 118 16.44 11.55 20.19
CA ASP A 118 17.05 12.72 19.50
C ASP A 118 16.05 13.50 18.65
N ILE A 119 14.79 13.06 18.55
CA ILE A 119 13.73 13.66 17.71
C ILE A 119 14.19 13.78 16.25
N LYS A 120 14.87 12.75 15.75
CA LYS A 120 15.25 12.66 14.34
C LYS A 120 14.10 12.12 13.49
N PRO A 121 13.99 12.50 12.21
CA PRO A 121 12.95 11.94 11.34
C PRO A 121 12.93 10.40 11.34
N PRO A 122 11.74 9.78 11.30
CA PRO A 122 10.44 10.40 11.11
C PRO A 122 9.82 11.03 12.36
N PHE A 123 10.48 10.89 13.52
CA PHE A 123 9.94 11.38 14.77
C PHE A 123 9.87 12.91 14.82
N GLU A 124 8.69 13.40 15.21
CA GLU A 124 8.43 14.81 15.48
C GLU A 124 8.24 15.03 16.98
N SER A 125 8.38 16.29 17.43
CA SER A 125 8.09 16.64 18.83
C SER A 125 6.56 16.54 19.10
N GLY A 126 6.17 16.06 20.29
CA GLY A 126 4.79 16.04 20.76
C GLY A 126 4.11 14.67 20.76
N GLU A 127 2.78 14.67 20.88
CA GLU A 127 1.97 13.45 21.06
C GLU A 127 1.96 12.51 19.83
N LYS A 128 2.25 13.01 18.66
CA LYS A 128 2.29 12.23 17.41
C LYS A 128 3.48 11.28 17.34
N LYS A 129 4.52 11.52 18.14
CA LYS A 129 5.78 10.78 18.14
C LYS A 129 5.63 9.25 18.15
N ARG A 130 4.62 8.72 18.88
CA ARG A 130 4.37 7.27 18.94
C ARG A 130 3.81 6.67 17.64
N LYS A 131 3.20 7.49 16.80
CA LYS A 131 2.58 7.03 15.54
C LYS A 131 3.62 6.86 14.43
N GLU A 132 4.81 7.43 14.61
CA GLU A 132 5.88 7.43 13.63
C GLU A 132 6.78 6.19 13.71
N PHE A 133 6.58 5.30 14.71
CA PHE A 133 7.37 4.06 14.82
C PHE A 133 7.29 3.16 13.57
N PRO A 134 6.12 2.93 12.94
CA PRO A 134 6.08 2.16 11.70
C PRO A 134 6.98 2.75 10.62
N ASP A 135 6.96 4.07 10.44
CA ASP A 135 7.79 4.76 9.46
C ASP A 135 9.28 4.69 9.82
N ALA A 136 9.62 4.75 11.12
CA ALA A 136 10.99 4.56 11.58
C ALA A 136 11.51 3.15 11.27
N PHE A 137 10.68 2.13 11.45
CA PHE A 137 11.02 0.74 11.08
C PHE A 137 11.24 0.60 9.58
N ILE A 138 10.33 1.13 8.76
CA ILE A 138 10.44 1.10 7.30
C ILE A 138 11.72 1.81 6.83
N ALA A 139 11.98 3.01 7.35
CA ALA A 139 13.17 3.78 7.00
C ALA A 139 14.46 3.04 7.40
N ASN A 140 14.48 2.43 8.58
CA ASN A 140 15.64 1.67 9.05
C ASN A 140 15.87 0.43 8.18
N GLN A 141 14.82 -0.33 7.80
CA GLN A 141 14.91 -1.44 6.87
C GLN A 141 15.50 -1.00 5.52
N ILE A 142 15.03 0.12 4.97
CA ILE A 142 15.54 0.67 3.71
C ILE A 142 17.02 1.00 3.83
N ARG A 143 17.42 1.73 4.86
CA ARG A 143 18.83 2.11 5.10
C ARG A 143 19.76 0.91 5.28
N LYS A 144 19.27 -0.18 5.92
CA LYS A 144 20.08 -1.39 6.16
C LYS A 144 20.14 -2.30 4.94
N ARG A 145 19.06 -2.34 4.13
CA ARG A 145 18.96 -3.22 2.95
C ARG A 145 19.70 -2.65 1.75
N PHE A 146 19.60 -1.35 1.52
CA PHE A 146 20.12 -0.72 0.32
C PHE A 146 21.41 0.06 0.63
N GLY A 147 22.46 -0.27 -0.11
CA GLY A 147 23.71 0.45 -0.06
C GLY A 147 23.61 1.83 -0.71
N LYS A 148 24.65 2.66 -0.50
CA LYS A 148 24.68 4.01 -1.07
C LYS A 148 24.78 4.01 -2.60
N ASP A 149 25.22 2.90 -3.20
CA ASP A 149 25.45 2.77 -4.64
C ASP A 149 24.25 2.15 -5.39
N GLU A 150 23.26 1.62 -4.66
CA GLU A 150 22.05 1.07 -5.26
C GLU A 150 21.03 2.18 -5.54
N VAL A 151 20.60 2.26 -6.80
CA VAL A 151 19.53 3.19 -7.19
C VAL A 151 18.18 2.56 -6.89
N ILE A 152 17.40 3.19 -6.02
CA ILE A 152 16.06 2.75 -5.67
C ILE A 152 15.03 3.84 -5.89
N ALA A 153 13.83 3.42 -6.35
CA ALA A 153 12.66 4.27 -6.43
C ALA A 153 11.76 4.02 -5.22
N ILE A 154 11.50 5.05 -4.45
CA ILE A 154 10.63 4.99 -3.27
C ILE A 154 9.34 5.73 -3.58
N VAL A 155 8.21 5.01 -3.62
CA VAL A 155 6.90 5.63 -3.80
C VAL A 155 6.30 5.94 -2.44
N CYS A 156 6.37 7.20 -2.05
CA CYS A 156 5.92 7.68 -0.76
C CYS A 156 5.48 9.14 -0.81
N ASN A 157 4.31 9.45 -0.25
CA ASN A 157 3.81 10.83 -0.11
C ASN A 157 4.05 11.41 1.30
N ASP A 158 4.71 10.66 2.20
CA ASP A 158 5.04 11.11 3.54
C ASP A 158 6.41 11.78 3.59
N ASN A 159 6.45 13.02 4.07
CA ASN A 159 7.68 13.80 4.19
C ASN A 159 8.56 13.36 5.37
N GLY A 160 7.97 12.81 6.42
CA GLY A 160 8.69 12.28 7.57
C GLY A 160 9.49 11.05 7.18
N LEU A 161 8.84 10.09 6.52
CA LEU A 161 9.49 8.89 5.98
C LEU A 161 10.58 9.25 4.96
N LYS A 162 10.30 10.19 4.04
CA LYS A 162 11.30 10.66 3.07
C LYS A 162 12.57 11.18 3.75
N LYS A 163 12.42 12.03 4.78
CA LYS A 163 13.57 12.54 5.56
C LYS A 163 14.29 11.43 6.32
N ALA A 164 13.53 10.47 6.87
CA ALA A 164 14.06 9.34 7.63
C ALA A 164 14.88 8.36 6.76
N CYS A 165 14.53 8.17 5.50
CA CYS A 165 15.32 7.37 4.56
C CYS A 165 16.69 7.98 4.24
N GLY A 166 16.91 9.26 4.58
CA GLY A 166 18.16 9.96 4.35
C GLY A 166 18.30 10.53 2.94
N ASN A 167 19.27 11.44 2.77
CA ASN A 167 19.58 12.09 1.50
C ASN A 167 20.64 11.28 0.72
N SER A 168 20.30 10.07 0.27
CA SER A 168 21.13 9.40 -0.72
C SER A 168 20.77 9.93 -2.11
N GLN A 169 21.78 10.24 -2.95
CA GLN A 169 21.57 10.63 -4.34
C GLN A 169 20.90 9.52 -5.16
N ASN A 170 21.00 8.28 -4.68
CA ASN A 170 20.44 7.09 -5.33
C ASN A 170 19.04 6.73 -4.83
N HIS A 171 18.47 7.47 -3.87
CA HIS A 171 17.10 7.30 -3.41
C HIS A 171 16.19 8.30 -4.13
N ILE A 172 15.48 7.83 -5.15
CA ILE A 172 14.57 8.66 -5.96
C ILE A 172 13.16 8.52 -5.42
N PHE A 173 12.56 9.64 -5.00
CA PHE A 173 11.23 9.65 -4.39
C PHE A 173 10.18 10.08 -5.39
N TYR A 174 9.12 9.27 -5.50
CA TYR A 174 7.91 9.57 -6.25
C TYR A 174 6.72 9.65 -5.28
N LYS A 175 5.85 10.64 -5.46
CA LYS A 175 4.66 10.79 -4.62
C LYS A 175 3.59 9.76 -4.96
N THR A 176 3.54 9.33 -6.20
CA THR A 176 2.52 8.41 -6.70
C THR A 176 3.14 7.38 -7.65
N LEU A 177 2.44 6.25 -7.83
CA LEU A 177 2.80 5.26 -8.85
C LEU A 177 2.75 5.85 -10.26
N GLY A 178 1.83 6.80 -10.51
CA GLY A 178 1.75 7.47 -11.81
C GLY A 178 3.03 8.25 -12.16
N GLU A 179 3.62 8.94 -11.18
CA GLU A 179 4.91 9.62 -11.36
C GLU A 179 6.04 8.63 -11.66
N LEU A 180 6.09 7.50 -10.95
CA LEU A 180 7.06 6.43 -11.21
C LEU A 180 6.90 5.87 -12.63
N TYR A 181 5.67 5.56 -13.05
CA TYR A 181 5.43 5.02 -14.40
C TYR A 181 5.83 5.99 -15.50
N ASN A 182 5.53 7.28 -15.33
CA ASN A 182 5.96 8.31 -16.27
C ASN A 182 7.50 8.36 -16.38
N ALA A 183 8.21 8.29 -15.25
CA ALA A 183 9.67 8.29 -15.26
C ALA A 183 10.24 7.06 -15.99
N ILE A 184 9.70 5.88 -15.77
CA ILE A 184 10.11 4.64 -16.48
C ILE A 184 9.89 4.77 -17.99
N ASN A 185 8.70 5.25 -18.40
CA ASN A 185 8.35 5.38 -19.81
C ASN A 185 9.20 6.43 -20.55
N ILE A 186 9.57 7.52 -19.89
CA ILE A 186 10.48 8.54 -20.44
C ILE A 186 11.85 7.92 -20.69
N GLN A 187 12.41 7.22 -19.71
CA GLN A 187 13.70 6.55 -19.87
C GLN A 187 13.70 5.54 -21.02
N GLU A 188 12.64 4.73 -21.15
CA GLU A 188 12.53 3.78 -22.27
C GLU A 188 12.49 4.48 -23.63
N THR A 189 11.84 5.62 -23.72
CA THR A 189 11.75 6.39 -24.97
C THR A 189 13.12 6.97 -25.32
N GLU A 190 13.83 7.51 -24.34
CA GLU A 190 15.18 8.04 -24.54
C GLU A 190 16.15 6.94 -24.98
N TYR A 191 16.14 5.77 -24.35
CA TYR A 191 16.97 4.64 -24.78
C TYR A 191 16.66 4.20 -26.22
N LYS A 192 15.39 4.09 -26.60
CA LYS A 192 15.00 3.72 -27.98
C LYS A 192 15.49 4.71 -29.01
N ASN A 193 15.44 6.00 -28.71
CA ASN A 193 15.90 7.04 -29.62
C ASN A 193 17.42 6.98 -29.84
N VAL A 194 18.20 6.76 -28.77
CA VAL A 194 19.66 6.61 -28.87
C VAL A 194 20.07 5.39 -29.72
N PHE A 195 19.33 4.28 -29.64
CA PHE A 195 19.62 3.06 -30.44
C PHE A 195 19.10 3.12 -31.87
N GLN A 196 18.23 4.06 -32.23
CA GLN A 196 17.77 4.26 -33.61
C GLN A 196 18.68 5.22 -34.41
N GLU A 197 19.57 5.95 -33.72
CA GLU A 197 20.55 6.85 -34.35
C GLU A 197 21.92 6.19 -34.59
N ILE A 198 22.07 4.89 -34.28
CA ILE A 198 23.26 4.07 -34.56
C ILE A 198 22.92 3.08 -35.67
#